data_fbcf3e41723bb616f845e4a1b3044897
#
_entry.id   fbcf3e41723bb616f845e4a1b3044897
#
_cell.length_a   1.000
_cell.length_b   1.000
_cell.length_c   1.000
_cell.angle_alpha   90.00
_cell.angle_beta   90.00
_cell.angle_gamma   90.00
#
_symmetry.space_group_name_H-M   'P 1'
#
loop_
_entity.id
_entity.type
_entity.pdbx_description
1 polymer ?
#
loop_
_entity_poly.entity_id
_entity_poly.type
_entity_poly.pdbx_seq_one_letter_code
_entity_poly.pdbx_strand_id
1 'polypeptide(L)'
;MCVKVLVADDAEVIRKGIRLLLGGRDDIAVIGEASNLTETIKKTAELLPDVVIIDLRMTASANGDLNPLTIGRPTVAISFAVDETAREQAERLGAAKFIDKMELANELVPTLLQFALLNKPS
;
A
#
# COMPACT_ATOMS: atom_id res chain seq x y z
N MET A 1 7.72 -0.45 -18.38
CA MET A 1 6.41 -0.49 -17.73
C MET A 1 6.51 0.14 -16.35
N CYS A 2 5.54 0.96 -16.00
CA CYS A 2 5.57 1.72 -14.74
C CYS A 2 4.49 1.23 -13.78
N VAL A 3 4.88 0.89 -12.56
CA VAL A 3 3.94 0.52 -11.49
C VAL A 3 3.38 1.80 -10.88
N LYS A 4 2.06 1.95 -10.94
CA LYS A 4 1.36 3.12 -10.38
C LYS A 4 0.98 2.83 -8.95
N VAL A 5 1.41 3.67 -8.02
CA VAL A 5 1.28 3.43 -6.58
C VAL A 5 0.48 4.54 -5.92
N LEU A 6 -0.49 4.16 -5.10
CA LEU A 6 -1.15 5.07 -4.16
C LEU A 6 -0.56 4.81 -2.77
N VAL A 7 -0.12 5.87 -2.10
CA VAL A 7 0.47 5.77 -0.75
C VAL A 7 -0.54 6.25 0.29
N ALA A 8 -0.97 5.36 1.16
CA ALA A 8 -1.97 5.65 2.19
C ALA A 8 -1.38 5.44 3.59
N ASP A 9 -1.17 6.54 4.31
CA ASP A 9 -0.68 6.55 5.67
C ASP A 9 -1.13 7.87 6.31
N ASP A 10 -1.56 7.84 7.58
CA ASP A 10 -1.99 9.05 8.27
C ASP A 10 -0.82 9.97 8.65
N ALA A 11 0.39 9.45 8.67
CA ALA A 11 1.59 10.22 8.99
C ALA A 11 2.25 10.78 7.74
N GLU A 12 2.27 12.10 7.59
CA GLU A 12 2.90 12.73 6.44
C GLU A 12 4.39 12.39 6.33
N VAL A 13 5.08 12.24 7.46
CA VAL A 13 6.51 11.90 7.46
C VAL A 13 6.75 10.55 6.80
N ILE A 14 5.85 9.60 6.98
CA ILE A 14 5.95 8.28 6.35
C ILE A 14 5.69 8.40 4.85
N ARG A 15 4.62 9.11 4.44
CA ARG A 15 4.34 9.33 3.02
C ARG A 15 5.49 10.01 2.31
N LYS A 16 6.08 11.03 2.94
CA LYS A 16 7.24 11.72 2.41
C LYS A 16 8.45 10.79 2.27
N GLY A 17 8.69 9.96 3.29
CA GLY A 17 9.78 8.97 3.25
C GLY A 17 9.61 8.00 2.09
N ILE A 18 8.40 7.53 1.86
CA ILE A 18 8.09 6.63 0.75
C ILE A 18 8.30 7.35 -0.59
N ARG A 19 7.83 8.59 -0.73
CA ARG A 19 8.05 9.37 -1.95
C ARG A 19 9.54 9.52 -2.26
N LEU A 20 10.35 9.81 -1.23
CA LEU A 20 11.79 9.94 -1.41
C LEU A 20 12.44 8.61 -1.79
N LEU A 21 11.98 7.52 -1.18
CA LEU A 21 12.50 6.18 -1.48
C LEU A 21 12.21 5.77 -2.92
N LEU A 22 11.05 6.15 -3.45
CA LEU A 22 10.61 5.77 -4.80
C LEU A 22 10.96 6.82 -5.86
N GLY A 23 11.40 8.00 -5.45
CA GLY A 23 11.69 9.09 -6.37
C GLY A 23 12.84 8.79 -7.31
N GLY A 24 12.78 9.35 -8.50
CA GLY A 24 13.83 9.20 -9.49
C GLY A 24 13.81 7.90 -10.27
N ARG A 25 12.85 7.01 -10.00
CA ARG A 25 12.73 5.74 -10.73
C ARG A 25 11.75 5.88 -11.90
N ASP A 26 12.09 5.28 -13.02
CA ASP A 26 11.21 5.26 -14.20
C ASP A 26 10.19 4.13 -14.15
N ASP A 27 10.43 3.14 -13.29
CA ASP A 27 9.61 1.93 -13.22
C ASP A 27 8.53 1.96 -12.13
N ILE A 28 8.54 2.98 -11.27
CA ILE A 28 7.54 3.15 -10.20
C ILE A 28 7.13 4.62 -10.15
N ALA A 29 5.82 4.88 -10.12
CA ALA A 29 5.29 6.24 -10.00
C ALA A 29 4.28 6.33 -8.87
N VAL A 30 4.48 7.26 -7.94
CA VAL A 30 3.50 7.58 -6.91
C VAL A 30 2.48 8.52 -7.54
N ILE A 31 1.26 8.04 -7.75
CA ILE A 31 0.22 8.80 -8.43
C ILE A 31 -0.75 9.50 -7.48
N GLY A 32 -0.66 9.24 -6.19
CA GLY A 32 -1.49 9.91 -5.20
C GLY A 32 -1.15 9.49 -3.79
N GLU A 33 -1.72 10.21 -2.83
CA GLU A 33 -1.57 9.95 -1.41
C GLU A 33 -2.91 10.07 -0.71
N ALA A 34 -3.07 9.33 0.39
CA ALA A 34 -4.27 9.38 1.22
C ALA A 34 -3.87 9.33 2.68
N SER A 35 -4.64 10.03 3.53
CA SER A 35 -4.35 10.15 4.96
C SER A 35 -5.35 9.41 5.85
N ASN A 36 -6.40 8.84 5.27
CA ASN A 36 -7.38 8.03 6.00
C ASN A 36 -8.01 7.01 5.06
N LEU A 37 -8.77 6.07 5.64
CA LEU A 37 -9.35 4.98 4.85
C LEU A 37 -10.38 5.47 3.82
N THR A 38 -11.23 6.41 4.20
CA THR A 38 -12.23 6.96 3.28
C THR A 38 -11.59 7.57 2.05
N GLU A 39 -10.54 8.38 2.26
CA GLU A 39 -9.79 9.00 1.17
C GLU A 39 -9.07 7.95 0.32
N THR A 40 -8.53 6.90 0.97
CA THR A 40 -7.87 5.80 0.27
C THR A 40 -8.83 5.12 -0.70
N ILE A 41 -10.03 4.78 -0.22
CA ILE A 41 -11.05 4.11 -1.04
C ILE A 41 -11.45 5.00 -2.21
N LYS A 42 -11.69 6.28 -1.94
CA LYS A 42 -12.08 7.23 -2.99
C LYS A 42 -11.01 7.38 -4.06
N LYS A 43 -9.77 7.62 -3.65
CA LYS A 43 -8.67 7.81 -4.60
C LYS A 43 -8.33 6.54 -5.37
N THR A 44 -8.45 5.39 -4.73
CA THR A 44 -8.25 4.11 -5.41
C THR A 44 -9.24 3.96 -6.57
N ALA A 45 -10.51 4.28 -6.34
CA ALA A 45 -11.53 4.21 -7.38
C ALA A 45 -11.30 5.23 -8.50
N GLU A 46 -10.80 6.42 -8.16
CA GLU A 46 -10.56 7.48 -9.14
C GLU A 46 -9.29 7.27 -9.95
N LEU A 47 -8.21 6.86 -9.30
CA LEU A 47 -6.87 6.81 -9.91
C LEU A 47 -6.51 5.44 -10.47
N LEU A 48 -7.18 4.39 -10.03
CA LEU A 48 -6.94 3.01 -10.46
C LEU A 48 -5.45 2.62 -10.40
N PRO A 49 -4.83 2.72 -9.21
CA PRO A 49 -3.42 2.34 -9.07
C PRO A 49 -3.22 0.85 -9.30
N ASP A 50 -2.00 0.45 -9.65
CA ASP A 50 -1.64 -0.96 -9.75
C ASP A 50 -1.51 -1.59 -8.38
N VAL A 51 -1.10 -0.80 -7.37
CA VAL A 51 -0.95 -1.26 -6.01
C VAL A 51 -1.17 -0.09 -5.04
N VAL A 52 -1.77 -0.40 -3.89
CA VAL A 52 -1.98 0.56 -2.80
C VAL A 52 -1.09 0.15 -1.62
N ILE A 53 -0.20 1.05 -1.20
CA ILE A 53 0.56 0.87 0.04
C ILE A 53 -0.31 1.45 1.15
N ILE A 54 -0.68 0.65 2.14
CA ILE A 54 -1.61 1.08 3.17
C ILE A 54 -1.12 0.75 4.58
N ASP A 55 -1.15 1.77 5.46
CA ASP A 55 -0.88 1.59 6.88
C ASP A 55 -2.05 0.84 7.52
N LEU A 56 -1.75 -0.29 8.18
CA LEU A 56 -2.78 -1.10 8.83
C LEU A 56 -3.57 -0.35 9.90
N ARG A 57 -2.97 0.63 10.57
CA ARG A 57 -3.72 1.42 11.57
C ARG A 57 -4.92 2.12 10.96
N MET A 58 -4.84 2.46 9.69
CA MET A 58 -5.95 3.12 9.00
C MET A 58 -7.15 2.21 8.79
N THR A 59 -6.92 0.89 8.79
CA THR A 59 -8.00 -0.08 8.58
C THR A 59 -8.84 -0.31 9.82
N ALA A 60 -8.42 0.21 10.98
CA ALA A 60 -9.19 0.06 12.23
C ALA A 60 -10.58 0.69 12.13
N SER A 61 -10.74 1.74 11.32
CA SER A 61 -12.04 2.39 11.14
C SER A 61 -13.06 1.51 10.39
N ALA A 62 -12.62 0.45 9.74
CA ALA A 62 -13.51 -0.48 9.06
C ALA A 62 -14.16 -1.48 10.03
N ASN A 63 -13.70 -1.53 11.29
CA ASN A 63 -14.15 -2.49 12.31
C ASN A 63 -14.10 -3.92 11.77
N GLY A 64 -15.20 -4.65 11.81
CA GLY A 64 -15.28 -6.02 11.32
C GLY A 64 -15.55 -6.16 9.82
N ASP A 65 -15.70 -5.05 9.10
CA ASP A 65 -16.09 -5.07 7.69
C ASP A 65 -14.92 -5.15 6.73
N LEU A 66 -13.69 -5.20 7.26
CA LEU A 66 -12.49 -5.27 6.43
C LEU A 66 -12.44 -6.57 5.63
N ASN A 67 -12.30 -6.46 4.32
CA ASN A 67 -12.19 -7.61 3.41
C ASN A 67 -11.41 -7.20 2.16
N PRO A 68 -11.05 -8.16 1.28
CA PRO A 68 -10.24 -7.83 0.10
C PRO A 68 -10.88 -6.81 -0.84
N LEU A 69 -12.21 -6.69 -0.83
CA LEU A 69 -12.90 -5.73 -1.68
C LEU A 69 -12.93 -4.31 -1.09
N THR A 70 -12.52 -4.14 0.17
CA THR A 70 -12.51 -2.82 0.81
C THR A 70 -11.72 -1.81 -0.03
N ILE A 71 -10.55 -2.21 -0.51
CA ILE A 71 -9.72 -1.37 -1.39
C ILE A 71 -9.98 -1.70 -2.86
N GLY A 72 -10.14 -3.00 -3.18
CA GLY A 72 -10.46 -3.44 -4.53
C GLY A 72 -9.29 -3.47 -5.51
N ARG A 73 -8.09 -3.21 -5.03
CA ARG A 73 -6.84 -3.28 -5.82
C ARG A 73 -5.79 -4.01 -4.99
N PRO A 74 -4.74 -4.54 -5.60
CA PRO A 74 -3.66 -5.18 -4.84
C PRO A 74 -3.11 -4.23 -3.78
N THR A 75 -2.87 -4.75 -2.58
CA THR A 75 -2.39 -3.95 -1.45
C THR A 75 -1.08 -4.49 -0.91
N VAL A 76 -0.23 -3.56 -0.47
CA VAL A 76 0.94 -3.84 0.34
C VAL A 76 0.67 -3.19 1.69
N ALA A 77 0.48 -4.01 2.72
CA ALA A 77 0.23 -3.52 4.07
C ALA A 77 1.55 -3.16 4.75
N ILE A 78 1.59 -2.01 5.40
CA ILE A 78 2.76 -1.57 6.16
C ILE A 78 2.36 -1.30 7.61
N SER A 79 3.24 -1.60 8.55
CA SER A 79 2.97 -1.40 9.97
C SER A 79 4.27 -1.41 10.77
N PHE A 80 4.31 -0.60 11.85
CA PHE A 80 5.36 -0.74 12.86
C PHE A 80 5.09 -1.93 13.79
N ALA A 81 3.81 -2.30 13.95
CA ALA A 81 3.44 -3.48 14.72
C ALA A 81 3.51 -4.71 13.79
N VAL A 82 4.27 -5.72 14.20
CA VAL A 82 4.43 -6.94 13.40
C VAL A 82 3.94 -8.16 14.16
N ASP A 83 3.05 -7.95 15.12
CA ASP A 83 2.46 -9.01 15.92
C ASP A 83 1.37 -9.77 15.15
N GLU A 84 0.79 -10.76 15.81
CA GLU A 84 -0.24 -11.60 15.19
C GLU A 84 -1.48 -10.80 14.79
N THR A 85 -1.87 -9.82 15.60
CA THR A 85 -3.03 -8.96 15.31
C THR A 85 -2.82 -8.20 14.00
N ALA A 86 -1.64 -7.63 13.79
CA ALA A 86 -1.32 -6.93 12.56
C ALA A 86 -1.34 -7.87 11.37
N ARG A 87 -0.81 -9.09 11.52
CA ARG A 87 -0.83 -10.09 10.46
C ARG A 87 -2.24 -10.51 10.08
N GLU A 88 -3.11 -10.69 11.09
CA GLU A 88 -4.52 -11.01 10.85
C GLU A 88 -5.25 -9.89 10.10
N GLN A 89 -4.97 -8.64 10.44
CA GLN A 89 -5.55 -7.50 9.73
C GLN A 89 -5.12 -7.47 8.28
N ALA A 90 -3.83 -7.73 8.02
CA ALA A 90 -3.31 -7.80 6.66
C ALA A 90 -3.99 -8.90 5.85
N GLU A 91 -4.22 -10.06 6.48
CA GLU A 91 -4.93 -11.17 5.84
C GLU A 91 -6.38 -10.82 5.52
N ARG A 92 -7.09 -10.18 6.45
CA ARG A 92 -8.48 -9.75 6.22
C ARG A 92 -8.58 -8.76 5.08
N LEU A 93 -7.62 -7.86 4.99
CA LEU A 93 -7.53 -6.90 3.90
C LEU A 93 -7.22 -7.58 2.56
N GLY A 94 -6.70 -8.80 2.60
CA GLY A 94 -6.25 -9.51 1.40
C GLY A 94 -4.96 -8.94 0.87
N ALA A 95 -4.09 -8.42 1.76
CA ALA A 95 -2.83 -7.81 1.35
C ALA A 95 -1.93 -8.84 0.66
N ALA A 96 -1.37 -8.46 -0.47
CA ALA A 96 -0.44 -9.31 -1.22
C ALA A 96 0.90 -9.45 -0.49
N LYS A 97 1.24 -8.45 0.32
CA LYS A 97 2.49 -8.44 1.08
C LYS A 97 2.30 -7.61 2.35
N PHE A 98 2.95 -8.03 3.42
CA PHE A 98 3.04 -7.27 4.67
C PHE A 98 4.50 -6.86 4.87
N ILE A 99 4.75 -5.57 5.04
CA ILE A 99 6.10 -5.04 5.28
C ILE A 99 6.14 -4.32 6.62
N ASP A 100 7.13 -4.68 7.45
CA ASP A 100 7.49 -3.93 8.65
C ASP A 100 7.99 -2.55 8.21
N LYS A 101 7.43 -1.47 8.76
CA LYS A 101 7.86 -0.11 8.40
C LYS A 101 9.35 0.12 8.64
N MET A 102 9.97 -0.61 9.56
CA MET A 102 11.41 -0.53 9.80
C MET A 102 12.22 -1.11 8.62
N GLU A 103 11.57 -1.88 7.75
CA GLU A 103 12.23 -2.54 6.63
C GLU A 103 11.85 -1.95 5.27
N LEU A 104 11.13 -0.81 5.25
CA LEU A 104 10.69 -0.21 3.99
C LEU A 104 11.84 0.06 3.03
N ALA A 105 12.97 0.55 3.52
CA ALA A 105 14.12 0.86 2.68
C ALA A 105 14.70 -0.36 1.97
N ASN A 106 14.55 -1.53 2.58
CA ASN A 106 15.11 -2.79 2.04
C ASN A 106 14.09 -3.57 1.21
N GLU A 107 12.80 -3.51 1.56
CA GLU A 107 11.80 -4.43 1.01
C GLU A 107 10.82 -3.78 0.04
N LEU A 108 10.60 -2.46 0.11
CA LEU A 108 9.53 -1.83 -0.64
C LEU A 108 9.73 -1.91 -2.16
N VAL A 109 10.88 -1.47 -2.64
CA VAL A 109 11.15 -1.45 -4.10
C VAL A 109 11.09 -2.86 -4.69
N PRO A 110 11.79 -3.86 -4.12
CA PRO A 110 11.68 -5.23 -4.66
C PRO A 110 10.24 -5.74 -4.67
N THR A 111 9.46 -5.44 -3.63
CA THR A 111 8.06 -5.85 -3.56
C THR A 111 7.23 -5.21 -4.67
N LEU A 112 7.37 -3.90 -4.88
CA LEU A 112 6.61 -3.19 -5.90
C LEU A 112 6.97 -3.64 -7.32
N LEU A 113 8.22 -3.97 -7.57
CA LEU A 113 8.64 -4.46 -8.88
C LEU A 113 8.03 -5.82 -9.23
N GLN A 114 7.65 -6.61 -8.23
CA GLN A 114 6.92 -7.86 -8.47
C GLN A 114 5.55 -7.60 -9.11
N PHE A 115 4.91 -6.49 -8.77
CA PHE A 115 3.62 -6.13 -9.38
C PHE A 115 3.78 -5.78 -10.86
N ALA A 116 4.92 -5.23 -11.27
CA ALA A 116 5.20 -4.98 -12.69
C ALA A 116 5.21 -6.29 -13.47
N LEU A 117 5.79 -7.34 -12.90
CA LEU A 117 5.84 -8.65 -13.54
C LEU A 117 4.45 -9.30 -13.63
N LEU A 118 3.64 -9.15 -12.56
CA LEU A 118 2.30 -9.73 -12.52
C LEU A 118 1.32 -9.02 -13.45
N ASN A 119 1.51 -7.73 -13.68
CA ASN A 119 0.62 -6.92 -14.52
C ASN A 119 1.12 -6.81 -15.95
N LYS A 120 2.16 -7.54 -16.30
CA LYS A 120 2.73 -7.51 -17.64
C LYS A 120 1.74 -8.15 -18.62
N PRO A 121 1.38 -7.47 -19.72
CA PRO A 121 0.53 -8.10 -20.72
C PRO A 121 1.21 -9.33 -21.32
N SER A 122 0.48 -10.40 -21.34
CA SER A 122 0.96 -11.66 -21.89
C SER A 122 0.97 -11.63 -23.42
#